data_d59974ad6472f15d3739486f3f9b9446
#
_entry.id   d59974ad6472f15d3739486f3f9b9446
#
_cell.length_a   1.000
_cell.length_b   1.000
_cell.length_c   1.000
_cell.angle_alpha   90.00
_cell.angle_beta   90.00
_cell.angle_gamma   90.00
#
_symmetry.space_group_name_H-M   'P 1'
#
loop_
_entity.id
_entity.type
_entity.pdbx_description
1 polymer ?
#
loop_
_entity_poly.entity_id
_entity_poly.type
_entity_poly.pdbx_seq_one_letter_code
_entity_poly.pdbx_strand_id
1 'polypeptide(L)'
;FNLRNFSEIYNLVDENYLIYTSYLDNGDFALRLFCVNPAENLQQCINQGRSAVFFSATLLPVQYYKKMFSTNTDDYAIYVESPFDPTKRCLAIGSEVSTKYQRRNRAEFEKIAAYLNEMIQSRKGNYMAFFPSYRLMQDVYAVYEELYADENVTCLILSLIHISEPTRQEAI
;
A
#
# COMPACT_ATOMS: atom_id res chain seq x y z
N PHE A 1 23.30 -2.39 -3.54
CA PHE A 1 22.79 -2.74 -4.89
C PHE A 1 23.71 -3.79 -5.51
N ASN A 2 23.15 -4.92 -5.93
CA ASN A 2 23.96 -6.01 -6.47
C ASN A 2 24.07 -5.84 -8.00
N LEU A 3 25.28 -5.69 -8.53
CA LEU A 3 25.56 -5.60 -9.98
C LEU A 3 24.95 -6.76 -10.77
N ARG A 4 24.87 -7.94 -10.17
CA ARG A 4 24.22 -9.11 -10.76
C ARG A 4 22.75 -8.84 -11.06
N ASN A 5 22.00 -8.33 -10.07
CA ASN A 5 20.58 -8.02 -10.25
C ASN A 5 20.37 -6.94 -11.33
N PHE A 6 21.26 -5.95 -11.39
CA PHE A 6 21.22 -4.94 -12.44
C PHE A 6 21.42 -5.57 -13.83
N SER A 7 22.42 -6.44 -13.97
CA SER A 7 22.69 -7.11 -15.24
C SER A 7 21.53 -8.04 -15.66
N GLU A 8 20.93 -8.74 -14.72
CA GLU A 8 19.76 -9.60 -14.97
C GLU A 8 18.56 -8.76 -15.47
N ILE A 9 18.27 -7.62 -14.83
CA ILE A 9 17.20 -6.72 -15.26
C ILE A 9 17.55 -6.05 -16.60
N TYR A 10 18.82 -5.67 -16.82
CA TYR A 10 19.26 -5.05 -18.06
C TYR A 10 19.03 -5.97 -19.27
N ASN A 11 19.19 -7.29 -19.08
CA ASN A 11 18.91 -8.29 -20.13
C ASN A 11 17.43 -8.44 -20.47
N LEU A 12 16.52 -7.92 -19.61
CA LEU A 12 15.07 -7.90 -19.83
C LEU A 12 14.58 -6.59 -20.43
N VAL A 13 15.50 -5.61 -20.65
CA VAL A 13 15.13 -4.30 -21.19
C VAL A 13 14.68 -4.44 -22.64
N ASP A 14 13.46 -4.00 -22.91
CA ASP A 14 12.82 -3.92 -24.21
C ASP A 14 12.20 -2.53 -24.43
N GLU A 15 11.34 -2.39 -25.43
CA GLU A 15 10.61 -1.14 -25.72
C GLU A 15 9.64 -0.69 -24.62
N ASN A 16 9.31 -1.58 -23.66
CA ASN A 16 8.46 -1.29 -22.52
C ASN A 16 9.22 -0.71 -21.33
N TYR A 17 10.54 -0.46 -21.47
CA TYR A 17 11.36 0.13 -20.43
C TYR A 17 11.70 1.59 -20.71
N LEU A 18 11.71 2.38 -19.65
CA LEU A 18 12.31 3.71 -19.63
C LEU A 18 13.63 3.66 -18.86
N ILE A 19 14.69 4.15 -19.50
CA ILE A 19 16.00 4.29 -18.88
C ILE A 19 16.21 5.77 -18.59
N TYR A 20 16.38 6.11 -17.32
CA TYR A 20 16.64 7.48 -16.92
C TYR A 20 17.67 7.57 -15.79
N THR A 21 18.26 8.74 -15.69
CA THR A 21 19.28 9.05 -14.71
C THR A 21 18.82 10.17 -13.79
N SER A 22 19.30 10.16 -12.57
CA SER A 22 19.08 11.24 -11.61
C SER A 22 20.29 11.37 -10.69
N TYR A 23 20.47 12.54 -10.10
CA TYR A 23 21.36 12.71 -8.95
C TYR A 23 20.53 12.59 -7.67
N LEU A 24 21.09 11.88 -6.70
CA LEU A 24 20.50 11.77 -5.36
C LEU A 24 20.90 13.00 -4.52
N ASP A 25 20.21 13.22 -3.41
CA ASP A 25 20.46 14.36 -2.51
C ASP A 25 21.90 14.39 -1.93
N ASN A 26 22.55 13.22 -1.85
CA ASN A 26 23.94 13.05 -1.44
C ASN A 26 24.95 13.28 -2.59
N GLY A 27 24.50 13.62 -3.78
CA GLY A 27 25.31 13.82 -4.98
C GLY A 27 25.66 12.57 -5.78
N ASP A 28 25.20 11.39 -5.35
CA ASP A 28 25.43 10.15 -6.08
C ASP A 28 24.63 10.11 -7.39
N PHE A 29 25.23 9.49 -8.40
CA PHE A 29 24.58 9.23 -9.68
C PHE A 29 23.73 7.94 -9.59
N ALA A 30 22.48 8.02 -10.00
CA ALA A 30 21.57 6.89 -10.08
C ALA A 30 21.13 6.65 -11.53
N LEU A 31 21.34 5.44 -12.03
CA LEU A 31 20.77 4.92 -13.28
C LEU A 31 19.58 4.02 -12.93
N ARG A 32 18.45 4.27 -13.56
CA ARG A 32 17.21 3.52 -13.27
C ARG A 32 16.66 2.89 -14.55
N LEU A 33 16.34 1.61 -14.43
CA LEU A 33 15.60 0.86 -15.43
C LEU A 33 14.15 0.72 -14.91
N PHE A 34 13.22 1.38 -15.57
CA PHE A 34 11.82 1.41 -15.15
C PHE A 34 10.95 0.69 -16.17
N CYS A 35 10.40 -0.47 -15.78
CA CYS A 35 9.47 -1.22 -16.60
C CYS A 35 8.09 -0.55 -16.57
N VAL A 36 7.64 -0.01 -17.69
CA VAL A 36 6.34 0.64 -17.84
C VAL A 36 5.24 -0.39 -18.04
N ASN A 37 5.51 -1.45 -18.82
CA ASN A 37 4.59 -2.54 -19.04
C ASN A 37 5.30 -3.90 -18.86
N PRO A 38 5.01 -4.63 -17.78
CA PRO A 38 5.67 -5.90 -17.49
C PRO A 38 5.06 -7.11 -18.19
N ALA A 39 4.05 -6.96 -19.04
CA ALA A 39 3.27 -8.08 -19.60
C ALA A 39 4.13 -9.12 -20.33
N GLU A 40 5.08 -8.68 -21.14
CA GLU A 40 6.02 -9.57 -21.87
C GLU A 40 6.84 -10.44 -20.91
N ASN A 41 7.45 -9.80 -19.92
CA ASN A 41 8.29 -10.47 -18.92
C ASN A 41 7.47 -11.43 -18.04
N LEU A 42 6.28 -10.99 -17.64
CA LEU A 42 5.37 -11.83 -16.86
C LEU A 42 4.86 -13.03 -17.70
N GLN A 43 4.57 -12.82 -18.99
CA GLN A 43 4.17 -13.89 -19.87
C GLN A 43 5.22 -14.99 -19.99
N GLN A 44 6.50 -14.62 -20.05
CA GLN A 44 7.58 -15.62 -20.05
C GLN A 44 7.59 -16.46 -18.77
N CYS A 45 7.31 -15.86 -17.62
CA CYS A 45 7.18 -16.57 -16.35
C CYS A 45 5.92 -17.46 -16.31
N ILE A 46 4.79 -16.96 -16.81
CA ILE A 46 3.52 -17.69 -16.88
C ILE A 46 3.68 -18.95 -17.75
N ASN A 47 4.39 -18.83 -18.87
CA ASN A 47 4.62 -19.94 -19.80
C ASN A 47 5.48 -21.07 -19.22
N GLN A 48 6.19 -20.84 -18.12
CA GLN A 48 6.92 -21.89 -17.40
C GLN A 48 6.00 -22.73 -16.51
N GLY A 49 4.83 -22.20 -16.17
CA GLY A 49 3.83 -22.86 -15.34
C GLY A 49 2.73 -23.52 -16.18
N ARG A 50 1.92 -24.35 -15.54
CA ARG A 50 0.73 -24.93 -16.16
C ARG A 50 -0.43 -23.94 -16.22
N SER A 51 -0.53 -23.06 -15.25
CA SER A 51 -1.53 -21.99 -15.16
C SER A 51 -1.07 -20.94 -14.17
N ALA A 52 -1.59 -19.73 -14.28
CA ALA A 52 -1.38 -18.65 -13.33
C ALA A 52 -2.71 -18.02 -12.93
N VAL A 53 -2.84 -17.64 -11.67
CA VAL A 53 -4.02 -16.96 -11.14
C VAL A 53 -3.55 -15.69 -10.43
N PHE A 54 -4.03 -14.55 -10.88
CA PHE A 54 -3.83 -13.25 -10.25
C PHE A 54 -5.11 -12.85 -9.52
N PHE A 55 -5.01 -12.45 -8.27
CA PHE A 55 -6.16 -12.03 -7.50
C PHE A 55 -5.84 -10.85 -6.58
N SER A 56 -6.80 -9.95 -6.47
CA SER A 56 -6.76 -8.82 -5.52
C SER A 56 -8.17 -8.24 -5.37
N ALA A 57 -8.43 -7.58 -4.27
CA ALA A 57 -9.67 -6.82 -4.08
C ALA A 57 -9.73 -5.55 -4.97
N THR A 58 -8.64 -5.15 -5.61
CA THR A 58 -8.48 -3.86 -6.31
C THR A 58 -8.02 -3.99 -7.77
N LEU A 59 -8.19 -5.14 -8.41
CA LEU A 59 -7.87 -5.33 -9.83
C LEU A 59 -8.94 -4.68 -10.74
N LEU A 60 -9.19 -3.38 -10.54
CA LEU A 60 -10.14 -2.61 -11.31
C LEU A 60 -9.46 -1.34 -11.88
N PRO A 61 -9.68 -0.98 -13.14
CA PRO A 61 -10.46 -1.72 -14.16
C PRO A 61 -9.74 -2.97 -14.65
N VAL A 62 -10.47 -4.08 -14.79
CA VAL A 62 -9.91 -5.40 -15.09
C VAL A 62 -9.13 -5.44 -16.41
N GLN A 63 -9.58 -4.70 -17.43
CA GLN A 63 -8.93 -4.67 -18.74
C GLN A 63 -7.52 -4.05 -18.69
N TYR A 64 -7.29 -3.09 -17.79
CA TYR A 64 -5.98 -2.54 -17.59
C TYR A 64 -5.03 -3.60 -17.03
N TYR A 65 -5.45 -4.30 -15.99
CA TYR A 65 -4.62 -5.33 -15.35
C TYR A 65 -4.37 -6.54 -16.25
N LYS A 66 -5.36 -6.96 -17.06
CA LYS A 66 -5.13 -8.00 -18.07
C LYS A 66 -3.97 -7.64 -18.99
N LYS A 67 -3.95 -6.41 -19.51
CA LYS A 67 -2.88 -5.93 -20.39
C LYS A 67 -1.51 -5.76 -19.70
N MET A 68 -1.50 -5.62 -18.38
CA MET A 68 -0.27 -5.50 -17.58
C MET A 68 0.29 -6.86 -17.15
N PHE A 69 -0.55 -7.89 -17.06
CA PHE A 69 -0.14 -9.19 -16.53
C PHE A 69 0.15 -10.22 -17.62
N SER A 70 -0.44 -10.08 -18.80
CA SER A 70 -0.33 -11.07 -19.88
C SER A 70 -0.43 -10.42 -21.25
N THR A 71 0.22 -11.04 -22.22
CA THR A 71 0.07 -10.71 -23.64
C THR A 71 -1.04 -11.52 -24.32
N ASN A 72 -1.60 -12.50 -23.62
CA ASN A 72 -2.67 -13.33 -24.14
C ASN A 72 -4.02 -12.62 -24.02
N THR A 73 -4.72 -12.45 -25.14
CA THR A 73 -6.03 -11.78 -25.20
C THR A 73 -7.16 -12.65 -24.65
N ASP A 74 -6.99 -13.96 -24.63
CA ASP A 74 -8.02 -14.94 -24.26
C ASP A 74 -8.06 -15.25 -22.75
N ASP A 75 -7.22 -14.57 -21.96
CA ASP A 75 -7.22 -14.73 -20.52
C ASP A 75 -8.56 -14.36 -19.90
N TYR A 76 -9.02 -15.20 -18.98
CA TYR A 76 -10.27 -14.97 -18.27
C TYR A 76 -10.09 -13.96 -17.12
N ALA A 77 -11.18 -13.24 -16.85
CA ALA A 77 -11.29 -12.44 -15.65
C ALA A 77 -12.63 -12.72 -14.97
N ILE A 78 -12.60 -12.96 -13.68
CA ILE A 78 -13.78 -13.25 -12.87
C ILE A 78 -13.94 -12.15 -11.84
N TYR A 79 -15.13 -11.57 -11.77
CA TYR A 79 -15.50 -10.69 -10.67
C TYR A 79 -16.25 -11.51 -9.64
N VAL A 80 -15.77 -11.47 -8.40
CA VAL A 80 -16.43 -12.12 -7.26
C VAL A 80 -17.00 -11.01 -6.37
N GLU A 81 -18.28 -11.07 -6.11
CA GLU A 81 -18.94 -10.13 -5.22
C GLU A 81 -18.42 -10.28 -3.78
N SER A 82 -18.42 -9.16 -3.06
CA SER A 82 -18.02 -9.16 -1.66
C SER A 82 -18.98 -10.03 -0.83
N PRO A 83 -18.45 -10.94 0.01
CA PRO A 83 -19.30 -11.71 0.93
C PRO A 83 -19.84 -10.86 2.09
N PHE A 84 -19.36 -9.62 2.24
CA PHE A 84 -19.80 -8.72 3.29
C PHE A 84 -21.09 -8.00 2.87
N ASP A 85 -22.11 -8.10 3.73
CA ASP A 85 -23.39 -7.45 3.52
C ASP A 85 -23.24 -5.90 3.57
N PRO A 86 -23.47 -5.20 2.45
CA PRO A 86 -23.33 -3.74 2.40
C PRO A 86 -24.31 -2.99 3.30
N THR A 87 -25.41 -3.58 3.68
CA THR A 87 -26.39 -2.95 4.60
C THR A 87 -25.86 -2.82 6.03
N LYS A 88 -24.84 -3.60 6.38
CA LYS A 88 -24.17 -3.54 7.69
C LYS A 88 -23.03 -2.53 7.72
N ARG A 89 -22.75 -1.84 6.61
CA ARG A 89 -21.71 -0.83 6.52
C ARG A 89 -22.27 0.53 6.95
N CYS A 90 -21.65 1.14 7.97
CA CYS A 90 -21.84 2.54 8.30
C CYS A 90 -20.66 3.35 7.72
N LEU A 91 -20.97 4.35 6.88
CA LEU A 91 -19.99 5.28 6.36
C LEU A 91 -20.23 6.65 6.97
N ALA A 92 -19.28 7.15 7.76
CA ALA A 92 -19.28 8.50 8.31
C ALA A 92 -18.13 9.31 7.73
N ILE A 93 -18.35 10.57 7.44
CA ILE A 93 -17.34 11.48 6.88
C ILE A 93 -17.15 12.64 7.84
N GLY A 94 -15.94 12.75 8.41
CA GLY A 94 -15.52 13.89 9.21
C GLY A 94 -15.14 15.08 8.32
N SER A 95 -16.01 16.09 8.22
CA SER A 95 -15.79 17.27 7.36
C SER A 95 -14.86 18.33 7.98
N GLU A 96 -14.60 18.26 9.29
CA GLU A 96 -13.85 19.26 10.04
C GLU A 96 -12.34 18.99 10.09
N VAL A 97 -11.90 17.80 9.64
CA VAL A 97 -10.51 17.38 9.65
C VAL A 97 -9.93 17.26 8.25
N SER A 98 -8.62 17.38 8.13
CA SER A 98 -7.95 17.28 6.85
C SER A 98 -6.56 16.65 6.99
N THR A 99 -6.21 15.78 6.06
CA THR A 99 -4.87 15.19 5.96
C THR A 99 -3.95 15.92 4.97
N LYS A 100 -4.44 17.03 4.36
CA LYS A 100 -3.65 17.84 3.41
C LYS A 100 -2.38 18.36 4.06
N TYR A 101 -1.25 18.27 3.36
CA TYR A 101 0.05 18.67 3.87
C TYR A 101 0.08 20.10 4.41
N GLN A 102 -0.55 21.04 3.71
CA GLN A 102 -0.59 22.46 4.09
C GLN A 102 -1.38 22.75 5.39
N ARG A 103 -2.23 21.80 5.81
CA ARG A 103 -3.04 21.93 7.03
C ARG A 103 -2.47 21.13 8.20
N ARG A 104 -1.33 20.47 8.04
CA ARG A 104 -0.70 19.65 9.09
C ARG A 104 -0.08 20.55 10.16
N ASN A 105 -0.76 20.67 11.26
CA ASN A 105 -0.31 21.37 12.45
C ASN A 105 -0.93 20.70 13.68
N ARG A 106 -0.47 21.09 14.87
CA ARG A 106 -0.93 20.48 16.13
C ARG A 106 -2.46 20.54 16.29
N ALA A 107 -3.09 21.66 16.00
CA ALA A 107 -4.54 21.79 16.13
C ALA A 107 -5.31 20.83 15.21
N GLU A 108 -4.80 20.54 14.01
CA GLU A 108 -5.40 19.54 13.13
C GLU A 108 -5.17 18.12 13.65
N PHE A 109 -3.99 17.84 14.23
CA PHE A 109 -3.71 16.53 14.84
C PHE A 109 -4.58 16.27 16.06
N GLU A 110 -4.83 17.29 16.88
CA GLU A 110 -5.75 17.22 18.02
C GLU A 110 -7.18 16.87 17.59
N LYS A 111 -7.66 17.47 16.51
CA LYS A 111 -8.99 17.12 15.95
C LYS A 111 -9.04 15.66 15.46
N ILE A 112 -8.01 15.22 14.75
CA ILE A 112 -7.97 13.83 14.26
C ILE A 112 -7.91 12.87 15.45
N ALA A 113 -7.08 13.16 16.46
CA ALA A 113 -6.99 12.37 17.69
C ALA A 113 -8.31 12.32 18.46
N ALA A 114 -9.04 13.44 18.53
CA ALA A 114 -10.37 13.50 19.13
C ALA A 114 -11.38 12.59 18.39
N TYR A 115 -11.41 12.63 17.06
CA TYR A 115 -12.26 11.72 16.27
C TYR A 115 -11.95 10.25 16.54
N LEU A 116 -10.66 9.90 16.62
CA LEU A 116 -10.23 8.53 16.94
C LEU A 116 -10.70 8.13 18.35
N ASN A 117 -10.52 9.01 19.32
CA ASN A 117 -10.94 8.76 20.70
C ASN A 117 -12.47 8.57 20.79
N GLU A 118 -13.26 9.44 20.20
CA GLU A 118 -14.72 9.32 20.18
C GLU A 118 -15.19 7.99 19.56
N MET A 119 -14.55 7.56 18.47
CA MET A 119 -14.83 6.27 17.86
C MET A 119 -14.52 5.10 18.81
N ILE A 120 -13.35 5.13 19.47
CA ILE A 120 -12.90 4.07 20.38
C ILE A 120 -13.79 4.02 21.62
N GLN A 121 -14.15 5.16 22.18
CA GLN A 121 -15.00 5.24 23.37
C GLN A 121 -16.46 4.90 23.07
N SER A 122 -16.93 5.04 21.82
CA SER A 122 -18.33 4.76 21.46
C SER A 122 -18.69 3.29 21.59
N ARG A 123 -17.76 2.38 21.37
CA ARG A 123 -17.98 0.94 21.45
C ARG A 123 -16.67 0.18 21.66
N LYS A 124 -16.66 -0.74 22.61
CA LYS A 124 -15.52 -1.66 22.80
C LYS A 124 -15.36 -2.56 21.57
N GLY A 125 -14.14 -2.60 21.00
CA GLY A 125 -13.85 -3.40 19.83
C GLY A 125 -12.42 -3.17 19.31
N ASN A 126 -12.13 -3.71 18.13
CA ASN A 126 -10.88 -3.50 17.42
C ASN A 126 -11.08 -2.44 16.34
N TYR A 127 -10.17 -1.48 16.28
CA TYR A 127 -10.20 -0.36 15.36
C TYR A 127 -8.93 -0.37 14.52
N MET A 128 -9.02 0.07 13.27
CA MET A 128 -7.88 0.20 12.39
C MET A 128 -7.90 1.59 11.76
N ALA A 129 -6.85 2.37 12.03
CA ALA A 129 -6.68 3.71 11.48
C ALA A 129 -5.63 3.71 10.38
N PHE A 130 -5.99 4.18 9.19
CA PHE A 130 -5.10 4.31 8.04
C PHE A 130 -4.71 5.78 7.83
N PHE A 131 -3.43 6.01 7.62
CA PHE A 131 -2.88 7.34 7.40
C PHE A 131 -2.18 7.43 6.05
N PRO A 132 -2.23 8.57 5.35
CA PRO A 132 -1.56 8.76 4.06
C PRO A 132 -0.03 8.81 4.15
N SER A 133 0.53 8.95 5.35
CA SER A 133 1.99 8.87 5.56
C SER A 133 2.32 8.49 7.00
N TYR A 134 3.48 7.83 7.19
CA TYR A 134 4.00 7.49 8.51
C TYR A 134 4.20 8.71 9.42
N ARG A 135 4.71 9.80 8.86
CA ARG A 135 4.92 11.03 9.62
C ARG A 135 3.62 11.55 10.21
N LEU A 136 2.55 11.62 9.40
CA LEU A 136 1.24 12.05 9.91
C LEU A 136 0.71 11.10 10.97
N MET A 137 0.88 9.79 10.78
CA MET A 137 0.50 8.79 11.78
C MET A 137 1.21 9.02 13.11
N GLN A 138 2.54 9.20 13.07
CA GLN A 138 3.34 9.45 14.27
C GLN A 138 2.97 10.75 14.96
N ASP A 139 2.77 11.83 14.20
CA ASP A 139 2.37 13.14 14.75
C ASP A 139 1.00 13.07 15.44
N VAL A 140 0.01 12.40 14.81
CA VAL A 140 -1.33 12.20 15.40
C VAL A 140 -1.27 11.25 16.60
N TYR A 141 -0.48 10.19 16.52
CA TYR A 141 -0.34 9.23 17.62
C TYR A 141 0.28 9.89 18.86
N ALA A 142 1.32 10.71 18.70
CA ALA A 142 1.93 11.43 19.80
C ALA A 142 0.92 12.34 20.53
N VAL A 143 0.05 13.02 19.77
CA VAL A 143 -1.02 13.84 20.33
C VAL A 143 -2.11 12.98 20.99
N TYR A 144 -2.44 11.84 20.40
CA TYR A 144 -3.41 10.91 21.00
C TYR A 144 -2.91 10.37 22.35
N GLU A 145 -1.66 9.93 22.43
CA GLU A 145 -1.04 9.47 23.68
C GLU A 145 -1.00 10.57 24.76
N GLU A 146 -0.72 11.81 24.35
CA GLU A 146 -0.67 12.94 25.26
C GLU A 146 -2.03 13.29 25.86
N LEU A 147 -3.10 13.25 25.03
CA LEU A 147 -4.42 13.77 25.41
C LEU A 147 -5.42 12.69 25.83
N TYR A 148 -5.27 11.46 25.32
CA TYR A 148 -6.28 10.41 25.40
C TYR A 148 -5.72 9.04 25.80
N ALA A 149 -4.51 8.96 26.37
CA ALA A 149 -3.97 7.70 26.86
C ALA A 149 -4.94 7.05 27.87
N ASP A 150 -5.34 5.80 27.61
CA ASP A 150 -6.25 5.02 28.44
C ASP A 150 -5.70 3.61 28.62
N GLU A 151 -5.60 3.16 29.86
CA GLU A 151 -5.08 1.84 30.22
C GLU A 151 -5.92 0.68 29.59
N ASN A 152 -7.16 0.94 29.22
CA ASN A 152 -8.03 -0.02 28.57
C ASN A 152 -7.87 -0.05 27.03
N VAL A 153 -7.04 0.82 26.46
CA VAL A 153 -6.81 0.92 25.03
C VAL A 153 -5.37 0.52 24.72
N THR A 154 -5.22 -0.55 23.97
CA THR A 154 -3.90 -0.99 23.47
C THR A 154 -3.69 -0.48 22.05
N CYS A 155 -2.74 0.42 21.85
CA CYS A 155 -2.37 0.93 20.54
C CYS A 155 -1.23 0.11 19.93
N LEU A 156 -1.42 -0.39 18.73
CA LEU A 156 -0.40 -1.09 17.94
C LEU A 156 -0.04 -0.23 16.74
N ILE A 157 1.24 0.18 16.63
CA ILE A 157 1.72 0.96 15.49
C ILE A 157 2.53 0.06 14.57
N LEU A 158 2.14 0.04 13.30
CA LEU A 158 2.92 -0.65 12.28
C LEU A 158 4.10 0.24 11.87
N SER A 159 5.32 -0.16 12.24
CA SER A 159 6.53 0.54 11.81
C SER A 159 6.99 0.05 10.43
N LEU A 160 7.78 0.91 9.72
CA LEU A 160 8.43 0.52 8.45
C LEU A 160 9.32 -0.72 8.57
N ILE A 161 9.86 -0.98 9.76
CA ILE A 161 10.71 -2.14 10.04
C ILE A 161 9.90 -3.45 9.97
N HIS A 162 8.65 -3.42 10.39
CA HIS A 162 7.77 -4.60 10.35
C HIS A 162 7.18 -4.90 8.96
N ILE A 163 7.20 -3.93 8.05
CA ILE A 163 6.75 -4.13 6.65
C ILE A 163 7.84 -4.79 5.80
N SER A 164 9.12 -4.61 6.17
CA SER A 164 10.26 -5.16 5.42
C SER A 164 10.64 -6.59 5.82
N GLU A 165 10.10 -7.13 6.91
CA GLU A 165 10.24 -8.55 7.23
C GLU A 165 9.13 -9.32 6.52
N PRO A 166 9.47 -10.18 5.53
CA PRO A 166 8.53 -11.17 5.07
C PRO A 166 8.20 -12.04 6.27
N THR A 167 6.93 -12.14 6.64
CA THR A 167 6.44 -13.09 7.62
C THR A 167 6.99 -14.46 7.28
N ARG A 168 8.06 -14.87 7.93
CA ARG A 168 8.54 -16.22 7.94
C ARG A 168 7.51 -17.02 8.72
N GLN A 169 6.47 -17.48 8.03
CA GLN A 169 5.64 -18.54 8.58
C GLN A 169 6.55 -19.73 8.72
N GLU A 170 6.97 -20.00 9.95
CA GLU A 170 7.50 -21.32 10.29
C GLU A 170 6.34 -22.29 10.03
N ALA A 171 6.51 -23.10 8.99
CA ALA A 171 5.64 -24.24 8.75
C ALA A 171 5.83 -25.20 9.95
N ILE A 172 4.77 -25.41 10.71
CA ILE A 172 4.64 -26.50 11.70
C ILE A 172 4.34 -27.79 10.94
#